data_0278a197b9acda51e9911a3c44c2c778
#
_entry.id   0278a197b9acda51e9911a3c44c2c778
#
_cell.length_a   1.000
_cell.length_b   1.000
_cell.length_c   1.000
_cell.angle_alpha   90.00
_cell.angle_beta   90.00
_cell.angle_gamma   90.00
#
_symmetry.space_group_name_H-M   'P 1'
#
loop_
_entity.id
_entity.type
_entity.pdbx_description
1 polymer ?
#
loop_
_entity_poly.entity_id
_entity_poly.type
_entity_poly.pdbx_seq_one_letter_code
_entity_poly.pdbx_strand_id
1 'polypeptide(L)'
;MENADYHAHPAISKSHLDLIARSPMHYWARFLDPKRIAPEPTAAMLLGSALHTHVLELDKWDREYAVAPDGIDRRTKAGKEAWAAFEAESADRTVLSRSDADLVMHMGRSILTHPAAAMLLGMDGEAETTHMWTDATTGLQCKCRPDWISADGGILVDLKTTEDASPREFQRSIAKWRYHVQAGWYMAGIEASYGKRPSGFIFIAVEKKPPFAVGVYAADEEMINRGYEIAMRDLQKLAECKAANQWPAYSHRIEPISLPAWMTGANATQTTEIETY
;
A
#
# COMPACT_ATOMS: atom_id res chain seq x y z
N MET A 1 -5.63 6.61 16.15
CA MET A 1 -5.05 5.29 16.53
C MET A 1 -3.61 5.26 16.05
N GLU A 2 -2.66 4.93 16.90
CA GLU A 2 -1.25 4.81 16.51
C GLU A 2 -1.03 3.68 15.47
N ASN A 3 0.06 3.78 14.70
CA ASN A 3 0.30 2.87 13.56
C ASN A 3 0.43 1.40 14.00
N ALA A 4 1.14 1.16 15.11
CA ALA A 4 1.29 -0.19 15.68
C ALA A 4 -0.07 -0.79 16.09
N ASP A 5 -0.93 0.00 16.74
CA ASP A 5 -2.27 -0.42 17.16
C ASP A 5 -3.18 -0.69 15.96
N TYR A 6 -3.08 0.13 14.90
CA TYR A 6 -3.80 -0.11 13.66
C TYR A 6 -3.43 -1.47 13.05
N HIS A 7 -2.14 -1.78 12.98
CA HIS A 7 -1.70 -3.05 12.42
C HIS A 7 -2.05 -4.25 13.30
N ALA A 8 -2.05 -4.10 14.62
CA ALA A 8 -2.41 -5.14 15.57
C ALA A 8 -3.93 -5.39 15.65
N HIS A 9 -4.76 -4.40 15.29
CA HIS A 9 -6.21 -4.51 15.41
C HIS A 9 -6.79 -5.57 14.47
N PRO A 10 -7.70 -6.45 14.93
CA PRO A 10 -8.21 -7.62 14.17
C PRO A 10 -9.18 -7.28 13.01
N ALA A 11 -9.65 -6.04 12.88
CA ALA A 11 -10.53 -5.64 11.79
C ALA A 11 -9.86 -5.84 10.42
N ILE A 12 -10.68 -6.16 9.43
CA ILE A 12 -10.21 -6.49 8.09
C ILE A 12 -9.77 -5.23 7.35
N SER A 13 -8.56 -5.25 6.82
CA SER A 13 -8.00 -4.19 5.97
C SER A 13 -7.69 -4.71 4.56
N LYS A 14 -7.31 -3.81 3.66
CA LYS A 14 -6.92 -4.17 2.29
C LYS A 14 -5.85 -5.26 2.25
N SER A 15 -4.86 -5.25 3.13
CA SER A 15 -3.82 -6.28 3.19
C SER A 15 -4.36 -7.68 3.55
N HIS A 16 -5.43 -7.76 4.32
CA HIS A 16 -6.15 -8.99 4.59
C HIS A 16 -6.81 -9.51 3.30
N LEU A 17 -7.43 -8.61 2.53
CA LEU A 17 -8.06 -8.95 1.24
C LEU A 17 -7.04 -9.42 0.21
N ASP A 18 -5.83 -8.89 0.19
CA ASP A 18 -4.78 -9.35 -0.72
C ASP A 18 -4.37 -10.79 -0.42
N LEU A 19 -4.28 -11.16 0.84
CA LEU A 19 -3.89 -12.50 1.23
C LEU A 19 -5.00 -13.52 0.97
N ILE A 20 -6.27 -13.19 1.29
CA ILE A 20 -7.39 -14.09 1.01
C ILE A 20 -7.60 -14.27 -0.50
N ALA A 21 -7.35 -13.24 -1.30
CA ALA A 21 -7.37 -13.31 -2.75
C ALA A 21 -6.30 -14.26 -3.30
N ARG A 22 -5.12 -14.27 -2.70
CA ARG A 22 -4.05 -15.20 -3.06
C ARG A 22 -4.45 -16.65 -2.74
N SER A 23 -4.79 -16.94 -1.51
CA SER A 23 -5.52 -18.13 -1.07
C SER A 23 -5.92 -17.99 0.41
N PRO A 24 -7.00 -18.67 0.85
CA PRO A 24 -7.35 -18.72 2.27
C PRO A 24 -6.23 -19.21 3.18
N MET A 25 -5.43 -20.18 2.74
CA MET A 25 -4.29 -20.68 3.52
C MET A 25 -3.22 -19.60 3.76
N HIS A 26 -2.97 -18.69 2.81
CA HIS A 26 -2.03 -17.58 3.01
C HIS A 26 -2.54 -16.57 4.06
N TYR A 27 -3.87 -16.32 4.06
CA TYR A 27 -4.49 -15.51 5.11
C TYR A 27 -4.35 -16.19 6.48
N TRP A 28 -4.70 -17.47 6.58
CA TRP A 28 -4.61 -18.23 7.82
C TRP A 28 -3.19 -18.24 8.37
N ALA A 29 -2.21 -18.59 7.54
CA ALA A 29 -0.80 -18.64 7.94
C ALA A 29 -0.28 -17.28 8.45
N ARG A 30 -0.77 -16.17 7.89
CA ARG A 30 -0.33 -14.82 8.28
C ARG A 30 -1.00 -14.32 9.55
N PHE A 31 -2.29 -14.62 9.76
CA PHE A 31 -3.08 -13.97 10.80
C PHE A 31 -3.61 -14.92 11.88
N LEU A 32 -3.83 -16.18 11.56
CA LEU A 32 -4.53 -17.12 12.44
C LEU A 32 -3.66 -18.27 12.95
N ASP A 33 -2.55 -18.59 12.30
CA ASP A 33 -1.65 -19.66 12.76
C ASP A 33 -1.07 -19.28 14.13
N PRO A 34 -1.29 -20.12 15.19
CA PRO A 34 -0.70 -19.89 16.51
C PRO A 34 0.84 -19.85 16.51
N LYS A 35 1.45 -20.48 15.49
CA LYS A 35 2.91 -20.55 15.31
C LYS A 35 3.45 -19.52 14.34
N ARG A 36 2.61 -18.57 13.90
CA ARG A 36 3.03 -17.55 12.92
C ARG A 36 4.20 -16.73 13.43
N ILE A 37 5.13 -16.49 12.56
CA ILE A 37 6.20 -15.50 12.75
C ILE A 37 5.81 -14.26 11.95
N ALA A 38 5.79 -13.11 12.61
CA ALA A 38 5.60 -11.84 11.91
C ALA A 38 6.76 -11.62 10.93
N PRO A 39 6.51 -11.39 9.64
CA PRO A 39 7.61 -11.10 8.72
C PRO A 39 8.24 -9.76 9.08
N GLU A 40 9.55 -9.71 8.99
CA GLU A 40 10.28 -8.45 9.07
C GLU A 40 9.87 -7.52 7.92
N PRO A 41 9.78 -6.21 8.17
CA PRO A 41 9.55 -5.24 7.10
C PRO A 41 10.66 -5.33 6.05
N THR A 42 10.28 -5.32 4.77
CA THR A 42 11.29 -5.24 3.70
C THR A 42 11.88 -3.82 3.61
N ALA A 43 13.08 -3.68 3.05
CA ALA A 43 13.68 -2.36 2.82
C ALA A 43 12.75 -1.43 2.02
N ALA A 44 12.00 -1.97 1.05
CA ALA A 44 11.02 -1.18 0.29
C ALA A 44 9.85 -0.69 1.17
N MET A 45 9.40 -1.49 2.13
CA MET A 45 8.35 -1.09 3.08
C MET A 45 8.87 0.00 4.02
N LEU A 46 10.08 -0.18 4.56
CA LEU A 46 10.70 0.82 5.44
C LEU A 46 10.90 2.16 4.73
N LEU A 47 11.38 2.14 3.49
CA LEU A 47 11.53 3.33 2.66
C LEU A 47 10.19 4.01 2.39
N GLY A 48 9.15 3.23 2.08
CA GLY A 48 7.79 3.73 1.87
C GLY A 48 7.23 4.40 3.12
N SER A 49 7.30 3.72 4.27
CA SER A 49 6.85 4.28 5.55
C SER A 49 7.59 5.56 5.92
N ALA A 50 8.92 5.57 5.74
CA ALA A 50 9.72 6.78 6.00
C ALA A 50 9.32 7.95 5.10
N LEU A 51 9.00 7.68 3.80
CA LEU A 51 8.51 8.71 2.91
C LEU A 51 7.15 9.25 3.33
N HIS A 52 6.21 8.38 3.77
CA HIS A 52 4.91 8.80 4.28
C HIS A 52 5.08 9.74 5.48
N THR A 53 5.85 9.33 6.49
CA THR A 53 6.11 10.18 7.66
C THR A 53 6.78 11.51 7.25
N HIS A 54 7.78 11.47 6.35
CA HIS A 54 8.48 12.68 5.91
C HIS A 54 7.58 13.68 5.16
N VAL A 55 6.63 13.19 4.37
CA VAL A 55 5.75 14.04 3.53
C VAL A 55 4.50 14.47 4.28
N LEU A 56 3.91 13.59 5.08
CA LEU A 56 2.56 13.77 5.64
C LEU A 56 2.57 14.10 7.13
N GLU A 57 3.60 13.67 7.88
CA GLU A 57 3.67 13.76 9.33
C GLU A 57 5.10 14.14 9.78
N LEU A 58 5.67 15.19 9.18
CA LEU A 58 7.07 15.59 9.40
C LEU A 58 7.42 15.84 10.86
N ASP A 59 6.46 16.26 11.69
CA ASP A 59 6.60 16.42 13.14
C ASP A 59 6.89 15.11 13.89
N LYS A 60 6.59 13.96 13.29
CA LYS A 60 6.90 12.64 13.83
C LYS A 60 8.28 12.11 13.42
N TRP A 61 8.92 12.73 12.43
CA TRP A 61 10.15 12.21 11.84
C TRP A 61 11.24 11.89 12.85
N ASP A 62 11.61 12.86 13.68
CA ASP A 62 12.71 12.70 14.64
C ASP A 62 12.37 11.73 15.78
N ARG A 63 11.09 11.50 16.03
CA ARG A 63 10.61 10.52 17.01
C ARG A 63 10.64 9.09 16.47
N GLU A 64 10.34 8.91 15.18
CA GLU A 64 10.16 7.58 14.59
C GLU A 64 11.40 7.07 13.86
N TYR A 65 12.26 7.99 13.40
CA TYR A 65 13.44 7.64 12.60
C TYR A 65 14.73 8.19 13.17
N ALA A 66 15.80 7.43 12.99
CA ALA A 66 17.18 7.86 13.23
C ALA A 66 18.01 7.56 12.00
N VAL A 67 18.93 8.45 11.67
CA VAL A 67 19.82 8.24 10.50
C VAL A 67 21.18 7.75 10.99
N ALA A 68 21.60 6.61 10.48
CA ALA A 68 22.89 6.03 10.82
C ALA A 68 24.03 7.02 10.51
N PRO A 69 24.95 7.24 11.46
CA PRO A 69 26.07 8.15 11.26
C PRO A 69 27.03 7.62 10.21
N ASP A 70 27.55 8.53 9.38
CA ASP A 70 28.56 8.21 8.37
C ASP A 70 29.95 8.01 8.98
N GLY A 71 30.80 7.27 8.27
CA GLY A 71 32.24 7.20 8.56
C GLY A 71 32.61 6.36 9.78
N ILE A 72 31.68 5.69 10.44
CA ILE A 72 31.99 4.82 11.60
C ILE A 72 32.56 3.47 11.09
N ASP A 73 33.86 3.27 11.27
CA ASP A 73 34.47 1.95 11.03
C ASP A 73 34.21 1.00 12.22
N ARG A 74 33.17 0.22 12.14
CA ARG A 74 32.72 -0.75 13.15
C ARG A 74 33.73 -1.89 13.41
N ARG A 75 34.87 -1.96 12.70
CA ARG A 75 35.92 -2.90 12.96
C ARG A 75 36.87 -2.40 14.05
N THR A 76 36.98 -1.11 14.27
CA THR A 76 37.79 -0.48 15.32
C THR A 76 37.07 -0.47 16.67
N LYS A 77 37.82 -0.39 17.77
CA LYS A 77 37.27 -0.25 19.12
C LYS A 77 36.42 1.02 19.24
N ALA A 78 36.98 2.16 18.82
CA ALA A 78 36.27 3.43 18.86
C ALA A 78 34.99 3.43 18.00
N GLY A 79 35.03 2.80 16.81
CA GLY A 79 33.85 2.69 15.97
C GLY A 79 32.76 1.78 16.57
N LYS A 80 33.13 0.71 17.27
CA LYS A 80 32.17 -0.14 18.00
C LYS A 80 31.51 0.61 19.14
N GLU A 81 32.29 1.38 19.91
CA GLU A 81 31.78 2.20 21.01
C GLU A 81 30.83 3.31 20.49
N ALA A 82 31.21 4.00 19.41
CA ALA A 82 30.38 5.03 18.79
C ALA A 82 29.07 4.44 18.23
N TRP A 83 29.15 3.26 17.60
CA TRP A 83 27.96 2.59 17.09
C TRP A 83 27.02 2.13 18.23
N ALA A 84 27.56 1.55 19.29
CA ALA A 84 26.77 1.16 20.45
C ALA A 84 26.08 2.36 21.16
N ALA A 85 26.76 3.49 21.21
CA ALA A 85 26.14 4.72 21.72
C ALA A 85 24.96 5.18 20.84
N PHE A 86 25.14 5.16 19.52
CA PHE A 86 24.09 5.47 18.57
C PHE A 86 22.89 4.49 18.67
N GLU A 87 23.15 3.18 18.75
CA GLU A 87 22.10 2.17 18.93
C GLU A 87 21.32 2.40 20.24
N ALA A 88 22.00 2.75 21.32
CA ALA A 88 21.34 3.06 22.59
C ALA A 88 20.47 4.32 22.52
N GLU A 89 20.95 5.35 21.83
CA GLU A 89 20.18 6.59 21.64
C GLU A 89 18.97 6.40 20.71
N SER A 90 19.06 5.49 19.75
CA SER A 90 18.04 5.24 18.72
C SER A 90 17.22 3.97 18.95
N ALA A 91 17.25 3.38 20.16
CA ALA A 91 16.66 2.07 20.46
C ALA A 91 15.16 1.95 20.11
N ASP A 92 14.40 3.06 20.25
CA ASP A 92 12.95 3.11 19.99
C ASP A 92 12.62 3.67 18.60
N ARG A 93 13.62 3.85 17.74
CA ARG A 93 13.47 4.44 16.40
C ARG A 93 13.86 3.48 15.30
N THR A 94 13.23 3.62 14.15
CA THR A 94 13.66 2.92 12.93
C THR A 94 14.93 3.56 12.39
N VAL A 95 16.01 2.78 12.35
CA VAL A 95 17.29 3.28 11.83
C VAL A 95 17.32 3.17 10.31
N LEU A 96 17.48 4.31 9.65
CA LEU A 96 17.71 4.40 8.21
C LEU A 96 19.21 4.53 7.92
N SER A 97 19.66 3.94 6.81
CA SER A 97 20.98 4.30 6.29
C SER A 97 20.99 5.76 5.82
N ARG A 98 22.17 6.38 5.75
CA ARG A 98 22.30 7.74 5.19
C ARG A 98 21.72 7.80 3.77
N SER A 99 22.03 6.83 2.94
CA SER A 99 21.53 6.75 1.56
C SER A 99 20.01 6.64 1.49
N ASP A 100 19.36 5.89 2.40
CA ASP A 100 17.90 5.79 2.42
C ASP A 100 17.26 7.08 2.90
N ALA A 101 17.85 7.75 3.90
CA ALA A 101 17.37 9.04 4.37
C ALA A 101 17.49 10.12 3.27
N ASP A 102 18.62 10.18 2.56
CA ASP A 102 18.82 11.09 1.43
C ASP A 102 17.81 10.79 0.31
N LEU A 103 17.53 9.51 0.04
CA LEU A 103 16.54 9.09 -0.94
C LEU A 103 15.13 9.55 -0.55
N VAL A 104 14.73 9.40 0.72
CA VAL A 104 13.46 9.90 1.25
C VAL A 104 13.35 11.42 1.08
N MET A 105 14.41 12.17 1.42
CA MET A 105 14.42 13.62 1.27
C MET A 105 14.29 14.06 -0.19
N HIS A 106 14.95 13.37 -1.13
CA HIS A 106 14.84 13.68 -2.56
C HIS A 106 13.44 13.42 -3.09
N MET A 107 12.86 12.26 -2.78
CA MET A 107 11.48 11.93 -3.17
C MET A 107 10.48 12.90 -2.55
N GLY A 108 10.59 13.16 -1.24
CA GLY A 108 9.71 14.09 -0.52
C GLY A 108 9.76 15.50 -1.12
N ARG A 109 10.97 16.00 -1.43
CA ARG A 109 11.13 17.29 -2.11
C ARG A 109 10.42 17.30 -3.47
N SER A 110 10.58 16.25 -4.28
CA SER A 110 9.92 16.16 -5.58
C SER A 110 8.40 16.20 -5.45
N ILE A 111 7.82 15.50 -4.47
CA ILE A 111 6.38 15.53 -4.20
C ILE A 111 5.93 16.93 -3.78
N LEU A 112 6.59 17.53 -2.78
CA LEU A 112 6.21 18.83 -2.21
C LEU A 112 6.44 20.01 -3.17
N THR A 113 7.25 19.84 -4.20
CA THR A 113 7.45 20.86 -5.26
C THR A 113 6.62 20.58 -6.51
N HIS A 114 5.97 19.43 -6.63
CA HIS A 114 5.09 19.13 -7.76
C HIS A 114 3.76 19.91 -7.61
N PRO A 115 3.35 20.75 -8.60
CA PRO A 115 2.24 21.68 -8.42
C PRO A 115 0.94 21.02 -7.95
N ALA A 116 0.52 19.91 -8.58
CA ALA A 116 -0.73 19.22 -8.22
C ALA A 116 -0.63 18.50 -6.87
N ALA A 117 0.52 17.89 -6.55
CA ALA A 117 0.70 17.23 -5.24
C ALA A 117 0.75 18.25 -4.10
N ALA A 118 1.50 19.35 -4.27
CA ALA A 118 1.56 20.44 -3.30
C ALA A 118 0.20 21.10 -3.07
N MET A 119 -0.60 21.29 -4.13
CA MET A 119 -1.97 21.79 -4.00
C MET A 119 -2.84 20.86 -3.15
N LEU A 120 -2.81 19.56 -3.42
CA LEU A 120 -3.61 18.57 -2.68
C LEU A 120 -3.21 18.48 -1.21
N LEU A 121 -1.92 18.32 -0.94
CA LEU A 121 -1.41 18.17 0.42
C LEU A 121 -1.42 19.49 1.23
N GLY A 122 -1.56 20.63 0.55
CA GLY A 122 -1.75 21.94 1.17
C GLY A 122 -3.21 22.31 1.49
N MET A 123 -4.17 21.48 1.13
CA MET A 123 -5.57 21.66 1.55
C MET A 123 -5.74 21.32 3.03
N ASP A 124 -6.82 21.82 3.64
CA ASP A 124 -7.19 21.37 4.99
C ASP A 124 -7.54 19.87 4.97
N GLY A 125 -6.88 19.11 5.81
CA GLY A 125 -7.04 17.66 5.86
C GLY A 125 -6.20 17.02 6.96
N GLU A 126 -6.29 15.71 7.05
CA GLU A 126 -5.61 14.91 8.07
C GLU A 126 -4.87 13.74 7.45
N ALA A 127 -3.67 13.46 7.93
CA ALA A 127 -2.87 12.32 7.54
C ALA A 127 -3.18 11.09 8.42
N GLU A 128 -3.04 9.90 7.84
CA GLU A 128 -3.01 8.62 8.56
C GLU A 128 -4.21 8.41 9.52
N THR A 129 -5.40 8.89 9.14
CA THR A 129 -6.61 8.75 9.94
C THR A 129 -7.21 7.34 9.83
N THR A 130 -7.59 6.76 10.97
CA THR A 130 -8.16 5.42 11.01
C THR A 130 -9.67 5.47 10.97
N HIS A 131 -10.26 4.76 10.02
CA HIS A 131 -11.70 4.61 9.86
C HIS A 131 -12.09 3.14 10.01
N MET A 132 -13.18 2.90 10.74
CA MET A 132 -13.67 1.55 11.05
C MET A 132 -15.17 1.46 10.80
N TRP A 133 -15.62 0.33 10.25
CA TRP A 133 -17.03 0.07 10.02
C TRP A 133 -17.32 -1.43 10.16
N THR A 134 -18.58 -1.78 10.26
CA THR A 134 -19.03 -3.17 10.15
C THR A 134 -19.69 -3.34 8.78
N ASP A 135 -19.18 -4.30 8.01
CA ASP A 135 -19.81 -4.64 6.74
C ASP A 135 -21.18 -5.31 6.97
N ALA A 136 -22.23 -4.74 6.39
CA ALA A 136 -23.60 -5.18 6.65
C ALA A 136 -23.90 -6.59 6.10
N THR A 137 -23.18 -7.03 5.07
CA THR A 137 -23.40 -8.33 4.43
C THR A 137 -22.73 -9.45 5.19
N THR A 138 -21.49 -9.24 5.60
CA THR A 138 -20.68 -10.28 6.23
C THR A 138 -20.64 -10.20 7.76
N GLY A 139 -21.04 -9.06 8.34
CA GLY A 139 -20.92 -8.77 9.77
C GLY A 139 -19.48 -8.56 10.24
N LEU A 140 -18.50 -8.58 9.35
CA LEU A 140 -17.09 -8.43 9.70
C LEU A 140 -16.77 -6.96 10.00
N GLN A 141 -15.98 -6.74 11.04
CA GLN A 141 -15.38 -5.43 11.29
C GLN A 141 -14.29 -5.17 10.26
N CYS A 142 -14.33 -4.00 9.65
CA CYS A 142 -13.47 -3.53 8.59
C CYS A 142 -12.74 -2.27 9.01
N LYS A 143 -11.58 -2.01 8.41
CA LYS A 143 -10.80 -0.79 8.65
C LYS A 143 -10.09 -0.34 7.39
N CYS A 144 -9.89 0.98 7.30
CA CYS A 144 -8.97 1.58 6.35
C CYS A 144 -8.23 2.74 7.00
N ARG A 145 -7.13 3.13 6.37
CA ARG A 145 -6.32 4.28 6.77
C ARG A 145 -5.79 4.92 5.49
N PRO A 146 -6.48 5.95 4.97
CA PRO A 146 -5.94 6.78 3.90
C PRO A 146 -4.64 7.46 4.36
N ASP A 147 -3.70 7.60 3.45
CA ASP A 147 -2.48 8.33 3.74
C ASP A 147 -2.80 9.80 4.04
N TRP A 148 -3.77 10.37 3.32
CA TRP A 148 -4.32 11.69 3.60
C TRP A 148 -5.79 11.79 3.16
N ILE A 149 -6.59 12.54 3.92
CA ILE A 149 -8.00 12.81 3.63
C ILE A 149 -8.30 14.30 3.83
N SER A 150 -9.04 14.92 2.90
CA SER A 150 -9.50 16.30 3.07
C SER A 150 -10.46 16.44 4.25
N ALA A 151 -10.49 17.60 4.91
CA ALA A 151 -11.28 17.84 6.11
C ALA A 151 -12.78 17.60 5.91
N ASP A 152 -13.30 17.78 4.68
CA ASP A 152 -14.69 17.48 4.31
C ASP A 152 -14.94 16.01 3.95
N GLY A 153 -13.90 15.16 4.02
CA GLY A 153 -13.96 13.76 3.63
C GLY A 153 -14.12 13.53 2.11
N GLY A 154 -13.99 14.57 1.30
CA GLY A 154 -14.30 14.52 -0.13
C GLY A 154 -13.19 13.95 -1.00
N ILE A 155 -11.94 14.11 -0.63
CA ILE A 155 -10.76 13.67 -1.39
C ILE A 155 -9.88 12.78 -0.54
N LEU A 156 -9.54 11.62 -1.10
CA LEU A 156 -8.54 10.71 -0.53
C LEU A 156 -7.28 10.77 -1.36
N VAL A 157 -6.13 10.83 -0.70
CA VAL A 157 -4.82 10.77 -1.33
C VAL A 157 -4.06 9.56 -0.83
N ASP A 158 -3.36 8.90 -1.73
CA ASP A 158 -2.55 7.72 -1.44
C ASP A 158 -1.18 7.87 -2.12
N LEU A 159 -0.13 7.83 -1.31
CA LEU A 159 1.25 8.06 -1.73
C LEU A 159 1.93 6.74 -2.07
N LYS A 160 2.52 6.64 -3.25
CA LYS A 160 3.18 5.43 -3.73
C LYS A 160 4.60 5.70 -4.21
N THR A 161 5.53 4.88 -3.74
CA THR A 161 6.85 4.78 -4.38
C THR A 161 6.78 3.78 -5.53
N THR A 162 7.38 4.10 -6.66
CA THR A 162 7.39 3.24 -7.84
C THR A 162 8.77 3.23 -8.53
N GLU A 163 8.99 2.28 -9.44
CA GLU A 163 10.17 2.29 -10.31
C GLU A 163 9.98 3.24 -11.50
N ASP A 164 8.75 3.38 -11.97
CA ASP A 164 8.38 4.24 -13.09
C ASP A 164 6.99 4.81 -12.80
N ALA A 165 6.90 6.14 -12.72
CA ALA A 165 5.68 6.88 -12.45
C ALA A 165 4.93 7.30 -13.73
N SER A 166 5.39 6.89 -14.93
CA SER A 166 4.66 7.19 -16.17
C SER A 166 3.25 6.57 -16.15
N PRO A 167 2.28 7.16 -16.84
CA PRO A 167 0.89 6.68 -16.83
C PRO A 167 0.78 5.19 -17.17
N ARG A 168 1.49 4.73 -18.18
CA ARG A 168 1.44 3.33 -18.65
C ARG A 168 1.98 2.34 -17.61
N GLU A 169 3.13 2.64 -17.01
CA GLU A 169 3.76 1.72 -16.06
C GLU A 169 3.08 1.80 -14.69
N PHE A 170 2.56 2.98 -14.32
CA PHE A 170 1.78 3.09 -13.10
C PHE A 170 0.43 2.34 -13.20
N GLN A 171 -0.24 2.33 -14.37
CA GLN A 171 -1.41 1.46 -14.61
C GLN A 171 -1.08 -0.03 -14.40
N ARG A 172 0.10 -0.49 -14.83
CA ARG A 172 0.56 -1.86 -14.56
C ARG A 172 0.79 -2.10 -13.07
N SER A 173 1.35 -1.12 -12.38
CA SER A 173 1.54 -1.14 -10.93
C SER A 173 0.20 -1.19 -10.19
N ILE A 174 -0.80 -0.40 -10.61
CA ILE A 174 -2.17 -0.44 -10.08
C ILE A 174 -2.75 -1.87 -10.18
N ALA A 175 -2.64 -2.50 -11.33
CA ALA A 175 -3.14 -3.86 -11.54
C ALA A 175 -2.35 -4.89 -10.70
N LYS A 176 -1.02 -4.84 -10.77
CA LYS A 176 -0.11 -5.79 -10.09
C LYS A 176 -0.28 -5.76 -8.57
N TRP A 177 -0.35 -4.57 -7.97
CA TRP A 177 -0.40 -4.37 -6.52
C TRP A 177 -1.83 -4.20 -5.99
N ARG A 178 -2.81 -4.34 -6.89
CA ARG A 178 -4.23 -4.21 -6.54
C ARG A 178 -4.57 -2.85 -5.90
N TYR A 179 -3.98 -1.75 -6.39
CA TYR A 179 -4.28 -0.41 -5.88
C TYR A 179 -5.72 0.02 -6.17
N HIS A 180 -6.33 -0.47 -7.26
CA HIS A 180 -7.76 -0.31 -7.53
C HIS A 180 -8.64 -0.92 -6.42
N VAL A 181 -8.22 -2.07 -5.84
CA VAL A 181 -8.93 -2.67 -4.69
C VAL A 181 -8.77 -1.79 -3.44
N GLN A 182 -7.60 -1.18 -3.24
CA GLN A 182 -7.39 -0.22 -2.17
C GLN A 182 -8.29 1.00 -2.33
N ALA A 183 -8.36 1.59 -3.53
CA ALA A 183 -9.21 2.74 -3.83
C ALA A 183 -10.69 2.42 -3.54
N GLY A 184 -11.22 1.33 -4.09
CA GLY A 184 -12.61 0.91 -3.85
C GLY A 184 -12.92 0.65 -2.37
N TRP A 185 -12.01 -0.03 -1.67
CA TRP A 185 -12.13 -0.33 -0.24
C TRP A 185 -12.11 0.92 0.64
N TYR A 186 -11.21 1.86 0.34
CA TYR A 186 -11.09 3.10 1.12
C TYR A 186 -12.27 4.03 0.88
N MET A 187 -12.68 4.20 -0.39
CA MET A 187 -13.88 4.99 -0.72
C MET A 187 -15.11 4.49 0.03
N ALA A 188 -15.34 3.17 0.04
CA ALA A 188 -16.46 2.56 0.77
C ALA A 188 -16.34 2.71 2.30
N GLY A 189 -15.13 2.58 2.83
CA GLY A 189 -14.87 2.74 4.27
C GLY A 189 -15.11 4.16 4.76
N ILE A 190 -14.70 5.14 3.96
CA ILE A 190 -14.96 6.56 4.28
C ILE A 190 -16.44 6.87 4.15
N GLU A 191 -17.12 6.40 3.10
CA GLU A 191 -18.57 6.54 2.96
C GLU A 191 -19.32 5.97 4.16
N ALA A 192 -18.93 4.78 4.63
CA ALA A 192 -19.52 4.15 5.82
C ALA A 192 -19.27 4.95 7.11
N SER A 193 -18.10 5.63 7.21
CA SER A 193 -17.71 6.38 8.41
C SER A 193 -18.30 7.80 8.46
N TYR A 194 -18.39 8.47 7.29
CA TYR A 194 -18.86 9.87 7.18
C TYR A 194 -20.31 9.97 6.73
N GLY A 195 -20.93 8.87 6.27
CA GLY A 195 -22.28 8.89 5.70
C GLY A 195 -22.37 9.57 4.33
N LYS A 196 -21.22 9.90 3.71
CA LYS A 196 -21.11 10.55 2.42
C LYS A 196 -19.99 9.93 1.61
N ARG A 197 -20.26 9.55 0.37
CA ARG A 197 -19.25 9.03 -0.56
C ARG A 197 -18.24 10.13 -0.90
N PRO A 198 -16.92 9.87 -0.79
CA PRO A 198 -15.91 10.79 -1.28
C PRO A 198 -16.08 11.05 -2.79
N SER A 199 -15.65 12.21 -3.24
CA SER A 199 -15.73 12.62 -4.65
C SER A 199 -14.54 12.16 -5.49
N GLY A 200 -13.44 11.77 -4.83
CA GLY A 200 -12.24 11.33 -5.55
C GLY A 200 -11.22 10.58 -4.71
N PHE A 201 -10.49 9.72 -5.41
CA PHE A 201 -9.30 9.02 -4.89
C PHE A 201 -8.12 9.34 -5.80
N ILE A 202 -7.04 9.85 -5.23
CA ILE A 202 -5.89 10.34 -5.98
C ILE A 202 -4.63 9.61 -5.53
N PHE A 203 -3.87 9.09 -6.50
CA PHE A 203 -2.53 8.56 -6.28
C PHE A 203 -1.49 9.63 -6.53
N ILE A 204 -0.53 9.77 -5.62
CA ILE A 204 0.71 10.50 -5.85
C ILE A 204 1.82 9.44 -5.96
N ALA A 205 2.32 9.21 -7.16
CA ALA A 205 3.36 8.22 -7.44
C ALA A 205 4.70 8.93 -7.62
N VAL A 206 5.73 8.52 -6.88
CA VAL A 206 7.09 9.07 -7.00
C VAL A 206 8.09 7.97 -7.34
N GLU A 207 8.97 8.28 -8.27
CA GLU A 207 10.06 7.37 -8.64
C GLU A 207 11.17 7.35 -7.58
N LYS A 208 11.73 6.16 -7.35
CA LYS A 208 12.82 5.94 -6.38
C LYS A 208 14.21 6.30 -6.91
N LYS A 209 14.32 6.73 -8.17
CA LYS A 209 15.59 7.08 -8.82
C LYS A 209 15.52 8.46 -9.45
N PRO A 210 16.65 9.16 -9.58
CA PRO A 210 16.69 10.41 -10.30
C PRO A 210 16.08 10.27 -11.72
N PRO A 211 15.24 11.22 -12.14
CA PRO A 211 15.02 12.53 -11.53
C PRO A 211 13.95 12.57 -10.42
N PHE A 212 13.53 11.43 -9.85
CA PHE A 212 12.46 11.33 -8.85
C PHE A 212 11.13 11.91 -9.37
N ALA A 213 10.81 11.53 -10.61
CA ALA A 213 9.63 12.04 -11.29
C ALA A 213 8.34 11.70 -10.50
N VAL A 214 7.39 12.63 -10.51
CA VAL A 214 6.12 12.49 -9.80
C VAL A 214 4.98 12.47 -10.81
N GLY A 215 4.11 11.46 -10.68
CA GLY A 215 2.84 11.39 -11.37
C GLY A 215 1.69 11.54 -10.35
N VAL A 216 0.68 12.35 -10.69
CA VAL A 216 -0.53 12.53 -9.88
C VAL A 216 -1.72 12.06 -10.70
N TYR A 217 -2.44 11.05 -10.20
CA TYR A 217 -3.46 10.34 -10.97
C TYR A 217 -4.76 10.22 -10.18
N ALA A 218 -5.84 10.73 -10.74
CA ALA A 218 -7.18 10.48 -10.20
C ALA A 218 -7.66 9.10 -10.65
N ALA A 219 -8.11 8.29 -9.70
CA ALA A 219 -8.80 7.04 -10.00
C ALA A 219 -10.15 7.36 -10.66
N ASP A 220 -10.42 6.75 -11.82
CA ASP A 220 -11.74 6.86 -12.44
C ASP A 220 -12.78 5.98 -11.74
N GLU A 221 -14.03 6.23 -12.06
CA GLU A 221 -15.14 5.54 -11.42
C GLU A 221 -15.19 4.03 -11.76
N GLU A 222 -14.79 3.65 -12.97
CA GLU A 222 -14.70 2.25 -13.38
C GLU A 222 -13.67 1.49 -12.53
N MET A 223 -12.49 2.07 -12.34
CA MET A 223 -11.44 1.49 -11.50
C MET A 223 -11.88 1.36 -10.04
N ILE A 224 -12.51 2.39 -9.47
CA ILE A 224 -13.00 2.40 -8.09
C ILE A 224 -14.09 1.33 -7.92
N ASN A 225 -15.09 1.28 -8.80
CA ASN A 225 -16.19 0.33 -8.73
C ASN A 225 -15.68 -1.11 -8.90
N ARG A 226 -14.78 -1.35 -9.86
CA ARG A 226 -14.17 -2.67 -10.03
C ARG A 226 -13.34 -3.08 -8.82
N GLY A 227 -12.61 -2.14 -8.23
CA GLY A 227 -11.86 -2.36 -7.00
C GLY A 227 -12.76 -2.75 -5.84
N TYR A 228 -13.89 -2.06 -5.67
CA TYR A 228 -14.89 -2.36 -4.65
C TYR A 228 -15.52 -3.75 -4.83
N GLU A 229 -15.96 -4.10 -6.05
CA GLU A 229 -16.52 -5.43 -6.34
C GLU A 229 -15.56 -6.56 -5.94
N ILE A 230 -14.27 -6.39 -6.29
CA ILE A 230 -13.23 -7.35 -5.94
C ILE A 230 -13.01 -7.41 -4.44
N ALA A 231 -12.98 -6.26 -3.75
CA ALA A 231 -12.85 -6.18 -2.30
C ALA A 231 -13.98 -6.93 -1.59
N MET A 232 -15.23 -6.72 -2.02
CA MET A 232 -16.41 -7.37 -1.42
C MET A 232 -16.44 -8.86 -1.69
N ARG A 233 -16.07 -9.30 -2.89
CA ARG A 233 -15.91 -10.73 -3.19
C ARG A 233 -14.88 -11.38 -2.26
N ASP A 234 -13.74 -10.73 -2.06
CA ASP A 234 -12.66 -11.23 -1.21
C ASP A 234 -13.06 -11.22 0.27
N LEU A 235 -13.82 -10.22 0.71
CA LEU A 235 -14.40 -10.14 2.07
C LEU A 235 -15.40 -11.27 2.31
N GLN A 236 -16.30 -11.51 1.36
CA GLN A 236 -17.26 -12.61 1.42
C GLN A 236 -16.56 -13.97 1.52
N LYS A 237 -15.54 -14.21 0.68
CA LYS A 237 -14.72 -15.41 0.75
C LYS A 237 -14.07 -15.60 2.13
N LEU A 238 -13.58 -14.50 2.72
CA LEU A 238 -13.02 -14.54 4.07
C LEU A 238 -14.07 -14.90 5.12
N ALA A 239 -15.27 -14.33 5.03
CA ALA A 239 -16.38 -14.64 5.94
C ALA A 239 -16.76 -16.13 5.88
N GLU A 240 -16.87 -16.68 4.68
CA GLU A 240 -17.15 -18.10 4.45
C GLU A 240 -16.06 -19.01 5.03
N CYS A 241 -14.79 -18.68 4.80
CA CYS A 241 -13.67 -19.43 5.37
C CYS A 241 -13.65 -19.39 6.89
N LYS A 242 -13.97 -18.24 7.50
CA LYS A 242 -14.08 -18.09 8.96
C LYS A 242 -15.24 -18.91 9.52
N ALA A 243 -16.42 -18.86 8.88
CA ALA A 243 -17.60 -19.59 9.31
C ALA A 243 -17.40 -21.11 9.24
N ALA A 244 -16.79 -21.59 8.16
CA ALA A 244 -16.50 -23.02 7.96
C ALA A 244 -15.24 -23.49 8.71
N ASN A 245 -14.42 -22.58 9.20
CA ASN A 245 -13.05 -22.84 9.68
C ASN A 245 -12.24 -23.68 8.68
N GLN A 246 -12.36 -23.35 7.39
CA GLN A 246 -11.66 -24.04 6.30
C GLN A 246 -10.80 -23.05 5.51
N TRP A 247 -9.54 -23.40 5.36
CA TRP A 247 -8.52 -22.51 4.81
C TRP A 247 -7.76 -23.18 3.65
N PRO A 248 -8.44 -23.44 2.49
CA PRO A 248 -7.81 -24.11 1.37
C PRO A 248 -6.68 -23.26 0.73
N ALA A 249 -5.66 -23.93 0.20
CA ALA A 249 -4.63 -23.31 -0.63
C ALA A 249 -5.09 -23.21 -2.09
N TYR A 250 -4.31 -23.83 -2.96
CA TYR A 250 -4.63 -24.02 -4.36
C TYR A 250 -5.41 -25.35 -4.54
N SER A 251 -5.40 -25.91 -5.72
CA SER A 251 -6.05 -27.20 -5.95
C SER A 251 -5.35 -28.37 -5.25
N HIS A 252 -6.12 -29.37 -4.86
CA HIS A 252 -5.62 -30.67 -4.41
C HIS A 252 -5.45 -31.69 -5.56
N ARG A 253 -5.73 -31.25 -6.80
CA ARG A 253 -5.64 -32.08 -8.00
C ARG A 253 -4.54 -31.54 -8.92
N ILE A 254 -4.07 -32.40 -9.83
CA ILE A 254 -3.21 -31.96 -10.94
C ILE A 254 -4.08 -31.13 -11.88
N GLU A 255 -3.72 -29.87 -12.06
CA GLU A 255 -4.40 -28.97 -12.98
C GLU A 255 -3.51 -28.67 -14.19
N PRO A 256 -4.08 -28.65 -15.39
CA PRO A 256 -3.31 -28.20 -16.55
C PRO A 256 -2.96 -26.72 -16.42
N ILE A 257 -1.74 -26.38 -16.81
CA ILE A 257 -1.27 -25.00 -16.86
C ILE A 257 -0.77 -24.69 -18.27
N SER A 258 -1.12 -23.54 -18.78
CA SER A 258 -0.70 -23.07 -20.11
C SER A 258 0.17 -21.82 -19.98
N LEU A 259 0.91 -21.54 -21.05
CA LEU A 259 1.61 -20.25 -21.15
C LEU A 259 0.61 -19.09 -21.17
N PRO A 260 0.98 -17.92 -20.65
CA PRO A 260 0.15 -16.72 -20.77
C PRO A 260 -0.21 -16.41 -22.24
N ALA A 261 -1.41 -15.89 -22.49
CA ALA A 261 -1.91 -15.64 -23.82
C ALA A 261 -0.97 -14.77 -24.70
N TRP A 262 -0.26 -13.82 -24.09
CA TRP A 262 0.72 -12.99 -24.80
C TRP A 262 1.97 -13.76 -25.29
N MET A 263 2.24 -14.94 -24.76
CA MET A 263 3.33 -15.83 -25.22
C MET A 263 2.87 -16.87 -26.25
N THR A 264 1.57 -17.10 -26.39
CA THR A 264 1.04 -18.15 -27.27
C THR A 264 0.70 -17.67 -28.69
N GLY A 265 0.92 -16.39 -29.01
CA GLY A 265 0.60 -15.81 -30.32
C GLY A 265 -0.90 -15.75 -30.65
N ALA A 266 -1.78 -16.08 -29.68
CA ALA A 266 -3.22 -16.12 -29.89
C ALA A 266 -3.87 -14.75 -30.17
N ASN A 267 -3.13 -13.66 -30.08
CA ASN A 267 -3.61 -12.31 -30.41
C ASN A 267 -3.29 -11.87 -31.85
N ALA A 268 -2.83 -12.76 -32.72
CA ALA A 268 -2.44 -12.41 -34.11
C ALA A 268 -3.50 -12.77 -35.17
N THR A 269 -4.69 -13.23 -34.80
CA THR A 269 -5.68 -13.67 -35.81
C THR A 269 -7.09 -13.15 -35.49
N GLN A 270 -7.25 -11.81 -35.58
CA GLN A 270 -8.55 -11.20 -35.90
C GLN A 270 -8.31 -9.90 -36.66
N THR A 271 -7.97 -10.04 -37.92
CA THR A 271 -8.30 -9.08 -39.01
C THR A 271 -7.85 -9.68 -40.32
N THR A 272 -8.75 -10.32 -41.05
CA THR A 272 -8.91 -10.23 -42.52
C THR A 272 -9.98 -11.22 -42.99
N GLU A 273 -11.24 -10.90 -42.80
CA GLU A 273 -12.23 -11.26 -43.79
C GLU A 273 -12.23 -10.11 -44.80
N ILE A 274 -11.50 -10.28 -45.87
CA ILE A 274 -11.66 -9.50 -47.08
C ILE A 274 -12.80 -10.19 -47.85
N GLU A 275 -13.95 -9.54 -47.87
CA GLU A 275 -14.98 -9.81 -48.83
C GLU A 275 -14.41 -9.68 -50.24
N THR A 276 -14.39 -10.77 -50.97
CA THR A 276 -14.16 -10.77 -52.43
C THR A 276 -15.50 -10.96 -53.09
N TYR A 277 -15.87 -9.94 -53.86
CA TYR A 277 -16.89 -10.01 -54.90
C TYR A 277 -16.43 -10.85 -56.07
#